data_b672aa293379ac3f549776f671c8d31f
#
_entry.id   b672aa293379ac3f549776f671c8d31f
#
_cell.length_a   1.000
_cell.length_b   1.000
_cell.length_c   1.000
_cell.angle_alpha   90.00
_cell.angle_beta   90.00
_cell.angle_gamma   90.00
#
_symmetry.space_group_name_H-M   'P 1'
#
loop_
_entity.id
_entity.type
_entity.pdbx_description
1 polymer ?
#
loop_
_entity_poly.entity_id
_entity_poly.type
_entity_poly.pdbx_seq_one_letter_code
_entity_poly.pdbx_strand_id
1 'polypeptide(L)'
;MSINSDNFSILRDLPPYVFSVIDEIKYKARKSGEDIIDFGMGNPDQPTPRHIVQKLIESSLEGRNHRYSASAGLPKLKLAITDWYRKNYNVELDSENETIVTIGSKEGVSHLMISMLSPGDVVLVPDPCYPIHSFSVLIARGRIKPFNAINDDTLIDNIEKGFKTSPKPKALIISFPSN
;
A
#
# COMPACT_ATOMS: atom_id res chain seq x y z
N MET A 1 -27.41 6.09 -16.11
CA MET A 1 -27.55 4.79 -15.44
C MET A 1 -26.71 4.86 -14.18
N SER A 2 -27.31 4.93 -12.99
CA SER A 2 -26.54 4.87 -11.75
C SER A 2 -26.03 3.44 -11.56
N ILE A 3 -24.73 3.27 -11.45
CA ILE A 3 -24.15 1.98 -11.12
C ILE A 3 -24.53 1.70 -9.66
N ASN A 4 -25.36 0.68 -9.44
CA ASN A 4 -25.70 0.25 -8.09
C ASN A 4 -24.57 -0.67 -7.58
N SER A 5 -23.96 -0.30 -6.45
CA SER A 5 -22.90 -1.09 -5.80
C SER A 5 -23.34 -2.54 -5.48
N ASP A 6 -24.64 -2.78 -5.36
CA ASP A 6 -25.20 -4.11 -5.12
C ASP A 6 -24.90 -5.12 -6.24
N ASN A 7 -24.60 -4.62 -7.45
CA ASN A 7 -24.20 -5.47 -8.58
C ASN A 7 -22.75 -5.96 -8.51
N PHE A 8 -21.97 -5.44 -7.56
CA PHE A 8 -20.56 -5.77 -7.41
C PHE A 8 -20.28 -6.35 -6.02
N SER A 9 -20.22 -7.67 -5.93
CA SER A 9 -20.08 -8.38 -4.64
C SER A 9 -18.89 -7.89 -3.81
N ILE A 10 -17.76 -7.58 -4.45
CA ILE A 10 -16.55 -7.10 -3.76
C ILE A 10 -16.79 -5.74 -3.12
N LEU A 11 -17.51 -4.82 -3.78
CA LEU A 11 -17.75 -3.48 -3.25
C LEU A 11 -18.62 -3.47 -1.99
N ARG A 12 -19.49 -4.46 -1.82
CA ARG A 12 -20.30 -4.61 -0.60
C ARG A 12 -19.46 -4.99 0.62
N ASP A 13 -18.39 -5.74 0.39
CA ASP A 13 -17.54 -6.26 1.46
C ASP A 13 -16.44 -5.27 1.86
N LEU A 14 -16.25 -4.19 1.08
CA LEU A 14 -15.28 -3.15 1.39
C LEU A 14 -15.82 -2.18 2.46
N PRO A 15 -15.06 -1.94 3.54
CA PRO A 15 -15.43 -0.90 4.51
C PRO A 15 -15.36 0.49 3.85
N PRO A 16 -16.10 1.48 4.39
CA PRO A 16 -15.97 2.87 3.93
C PRO A 16 -14.52 3.34 3.97
N TYR A 17 -14.10 4.05 2.92
CA TYR A 17 -12.74 4.59 2.89
C TYR A 17 -12.64 5.77 3.85
N VAL A 18 -11.85 5.60 4.92
CA VAL A 18 -11.79 6.53 6.05
C VAL A 18 -11.49 7.98 5.65
N PHE A 19 -10.61 8.20 4.66
CA PHE A 19 -10.29 9.55 4.22
C PHE A 19 -11.47 10.25 3.54
N SER A 20 -12.30 9.52 2.79
CA SER A 20 -13.52 10.10 2.22
C SER A 20 -14.52 10.54 3.29
N VAL A 21 -14.64 9.78 4.38
CA VAL A 21 -15.49 10.13 5.51
C VAL A 21 -14.97 11.38 6.23
N ILE A 22 -13.66 11.44 6.46
CA ILE A 22 -13.01 12.62 7.07
C ILE A 22 -13.18 13.85 6.18
N ASP A 23 -12.99 13.72 4.87
CA ASP A 23 -13.15 14.83 3.93
C ASP A 23 -14.58 15.36 3.90
N GLU A 24 -15.58 14.48 3.99
CA GLU A 24 -16.99 14.89 4.11
C GLU A 24 -17.27 15.67 5.41
N ILE A 25 -16.73 15.20 6.53
CA ILE A 25 -16.84 15.89 7.84
C ILE A 25 -16.19 17.28 7.75
N LYS A 26 -14.96 17.37 7.23
CA LYS A 26 -14.25 18.65 7.03
C LYS A 26 -15.03 19.59 6.13
N TYR A 27 -15.58 19.09 5.03
CA TYR A 27 -16.37 19.88 4.13
C TYR A 27 -17.62 20.49 4.80
N LYS A 28 -18.36 19.66 5.56
CA LYS A 28 -19.55 20.11 6.30
C LYS A 28 -19.20 21.17 7.34
N ALA A 29 -18.16 20.95 8.10
CA ALA A 29 -17.73 21.89 9.15
C ALA A 29 -17.22 23.24 8.56
N ARG A 30 -16.43 23.22 7.48
CA ARG A 30 -16.02 24.44 6.77
C ARG A 30 -17.22 25.20 6.21
N LYS A 31 -18.23 24.49 5.69
CA LYS A 31 -19.46 25.10 5.17
C LYS A 31 -20.29 25.78 6.27
N SER A 32 -20.23 25.29 7.51
CA SER A 32 -20.85 25.93 8.67
C SER A 32 -20.04 27.07 9.27
N GLY A 33 -18.88 27.41 8.70
CA GLY A 33 -18.03 28.53 9.14
C GLY A 33 -17.07 28.17 10.27
N GLU A 34 -16.88 26.86 10.55
CA GLU A 34 -15.94 26.43 11.58
C GLU A 34 -14.49 26.58 11.09
N ASP A 35 -13.61 27.08 11.96
CA ASP A 35 -12.17 27.08 11.74
C ASP A 35 -11.59 25.71 12.12
N ILE A 36 -11.10 24.98 11.09
CA ILE A 36 -10.62 23.60 11.26
C ILE A 36 -9.12 23.55 11.17
N ILE A 37 -8.50 22.95 12.16
CA ILE A 37 -7.11 22.52 12.14
C ILE A 37 -7.06 21.06 11.68
N ASP A 38 -6.52 20.82 10.47
CA ASP A 38 -6.53 19.49 9.83
C ASP A 38 -5.22 18.75 10.09
N PHE A 39 -5.26 17.72 10.91
CA PHE A 39 -4.18 16.75 11.11
C PHE A 39 -4.46 15.40 10.45
N GLY A 40 -5.45 15.31 9.57
CA GLY A 40 -5.91 14.06 8.98
C GLY A 40 -5.02 13.50 7.88
N MET A 41 -4.09 14.32 7.33
CA MET A 41 -3.20 13.86 6.26
C MET A 41 -1.78 14.35 6.45
N GLY A 42 -0.85 13.40 6.60
CA GLY A 42 0.59 13.66 6.68
C GLY A 42 1.24 13.73 5.30
N ASN A 43 0.99 14.80 4.56
CA ASN A 43 1.69 15.03 3.31
C ASN A 43 3.09 15.61 3.57
N PRO A 44 4.11 15.20 2.77
CA PRO A 44 5.39 15.91 2.78
C PRO A 44 5.19 17.40 2.48
N ASP A 45 5.74 18.26 3.32
CA ASP A 45 5.65 19.73 3.20
C ASP A 45 6.85 20.36 2.47
N GLN A 46 7.91 19.59 2.28
CA GLN A 46 9.11 20.05 1.60
C GLN A 46 9.05 19.76 0.10
N PRO A 47 9.54 20.67 -0.75
CA PRO A 47 9.59 20.47 -2.18
C PRO A 47 10.55 19.32 -2.54
N THR A 48 10.26 18.65 -3.65
CA THR A 48 11.18 17.64 -4.21
C THR A 48 12.56 18.24 -4.44
N PRO A 49 13.65 17.55 -4.06
CA PRO A 49 15.00 18.03 -4.26
C PRO A 49 15.28 18.44 -5.72
N ARG A 50 15.92 19.59 -5.90
CA ARG A 50 16.10 20.22 -7.21
C ARG A 50 16.75 19.29 -8.26
N HIS A 51 17.74 18.48 -7.86
CA HIS A 51 18.41 17.54 -8.77
C HIS A 51 17.46 16.46 -9.32
N ILE A 52 16.45 16.05 -8.56
CA ILE A 52 15.43 15.07 -9.00
C ILE A 52 14.51 15.74 -10.02
N VAL A 53 14.02 16.96 -9.71
CA VAL A 53 13.17 17.73 -10.62
C VAL A 53 13.90 18.02 -11.95
N GLN A 54 15.15 18.44 -11.86
CA GLN A 54 15.97 18.72 -13.03
C GLN A 54 16.15 17.47 -13.91
N LYS A 55 16.41 16.31 -13.29
CA LYS A 55 16.55 15.05 -14.02
C LYS A 55 15.25 14.59 -14.69
N LEU A 56 14.11 14.84 -14.04
CA LEU A 56 12.80 14.59 -14.64
C LEU A 56 12.58 15.48 -15.89
N ILE A 57 12.88 16.76 -15.80
CA ILE A 57 12.77 17.69 -16.93
C ILE A 57 13.65 17.24 -18.11
N GLU A 58 14.94 16.97 -17.87
CA GLU A 58 15.85 16.45 -18.89
C GLU A 58 15.29 15.20 -19.56
N SER A 59 14.84 14.25 -18.75
CA SER A 59 14.32 12.97 -19.25
C SER A 59 13.02 13.13 -20.03
N SER A 60 12.16 14.08 -19.67
CA SER A 60 10.90 14.34 -20.35
C SER A 60 11.07 15.03 -21.71
N LEU A 61 12.20 15.69 -21.95
CA LEU A 61 12.51 16.28 -23.25
C LEU A 61 13.05 15.25 -24.26
N GLU A 62 13.44 14.09 -23.82
CA GLU A 62 13.98 13.03 -24.64
C GLU A 62 12.86 12.22 -25.31
N GLY A 63 12.61 12.41 -26.60
CA GLY A 63 11.51 11.74 -27.34
C GLY A 63 11.52 10.21 -27.27
N ARG A 64 12.68 9.58 -27.07
CA ARG A 64 12.77 8.12 -26.85
C ARG A 64 12.08 7.64 -25.58
N ASN A 65 11.85 8.52 -24.60
CA ASN A 65 11.18 8.20 -23.34
C ASN A 65 9.64 8.30 -23.43
N HIS A 66 9.10 8.75 -24.59
CA HIS A 66 7.65 8.88 -24.81
C HIS A 66 7.00 7.58 -25.30
N ARG A 67 7.57 6.44 -24.97
CA ARG A 67 7.10 5.11 -25.38
C ARG A 67 6.47 4.38 -24.21
N TYR A 68 5.88 3.23 -24.51
CA TYR A 68 5.43 2.32 -23.46
C TYR A 68 6.59 1.94 -22.53
N SER A 69 6.33 1.95 -21.24
CA SER A 69 7.30 1.47 -20.24
C SER A 69 7.47 -0.05 -20.32
N ALA A 70 8.63 -0.54 -19.92
CA ALA A 70 8.81 -1.96 -19.68
C ALA A 70 7.93 -2.41 -18.50
N SER A 71 7.18 -3.51 -18.67
CA SER A 71 6.20 -4.00 -17.69
C SER A 71 6.79 -4.29 -16.30
N ALA A 72 8.04 -4.76 -16.25
CA ALA A 72 8.76 -5.04 -15.01
C ALA A 72 9.59 -3.84 -14.49
N GLY A 73 9.59 -2.72 -15.23
CA GLY A 73 10.40 -1.53 -14.96
C GLY A 73 11.70 -1.47 -15.73
N LEU A 74 12.33 -0.30 -15.73
CA LEU A 74 13.59 -0.07 -16.42
C LEU A 74 14.74 -0.84 -15.74
N PRO A 75 15.59 -1.58 -16.50
CA PRO A 75 16.71 -2.34 -15.92
C PRO A 75 17.63 -1.47 -15.04
N LYS A 76 17.94 -0.24 -15.47
CA LYS A 76 18.76 0.68 -14.68
C LYS A 76 18.12 1.07 -13.34
N LEU A 77 16.79 1.19 -13.28
CA LEU A 77 16.09 1.48 -12.03
C LEU A 77 16.12 0.26 -11.11
N LYS A 78 15.89 -0.94 -11.64
CA LYS A 78 15.97 -2.19 -10.88
C LYS A 78 17.37 -2.39 -10.27
N LEU A 79 18.44 -2.16 -11.05
CA LEU A 79 19.81 -2.16 -10.54
C LEU A 79 20.03 -1.12 -9.44
N ALA A 80 19.53 0.09 -9.61
CA ALA A 80 19.65 1.14 -8.59
C ALA A 80 18.92 0.78 -7.29
N ILE A 81 17.77 0.10 -7.38
CA ILE A 81 17.03 -0.41 -6.22
C ILE A 81 17.86 -1.47 -5.49
N THR A 82 18.37 -2.47 -6.20
CA THR A 82 19.16 -3.55 -5.56
C THR A 82 20.46 -3.03 -4.95
N ASP A 83 21.13 -2.09 -5.62
CA ASP A 83 22.32 -1.40 -5.08
C ASP A 83 21.99 -0.61 -3.81
N TRP A 84 20.82 0.03 -3.77
CA TRP A 84 20.37 0.77 -2.59
C TRP A 84 20.11 -0.17 -1.41
N TYR A 85 19.47 -1.32 -1.63
CA TYR A 85 19.25 -2.34 -0.60
C TYR A 85 20.56 -2.91 -0.07
N ARG A 86 21.51 -3.21 -0.97
CA ARG A 86 22.84 -3.68 -0.58
C ARG A 86 23.57 -2.67 0.30
N LYS A 87 23.55 -1.38 -0.10
CA LYS A 87 24.27 -0.32 0.64
C LYS A 87 23.67 0.01 1.99
N ASN A 88 22.35 0.00 2.10
CA ASN A 88 21.67 0.47 3.32
C ASN A 88 21.30 -0.65 4.29
N TYR A 89 21.10 -1.87 3.79
CA TYR A 89 20.61 -2.99 4.60
C TYR A 89 21.49 -4.23 4.51
N ASN A 90 22.53 -4.22 3.71
CA ASN A 90 23.38 -5.39 3.43
C ASN A 90 22.57 -6.59 2.90
N VAL A 91 21.55 -6.30 2.04
CA VAL A 91 20.71 -7.30 1.40
C VAL A 91 21.08 -7.40 -0.07
N GLU A 92 21.51 -8.57 -0.49
CA GLU A 92 21.80 -8.89 -1.90
C GLU A 92 20.50 -9.34 -2.58
N LEU A 93 20.15 -8.70 -3.70
CA LEU A 93 18.96 -9.00 -4.51
C LEU A 93 19.36 -9.13 -5.98
N ASP A 94 18.72 -10.07 -6.68
CA ASP A 94 18.79 -10.16 -8.13
C ASP A 94 17.87 -9.11 -8.76
N SER A 95 18.47 -8.19 -9.52
CA SER A 95 17.71 -7.12 -10.18
C SER A 95 16.70 -7.64 -11.21
N GLU A 96 16.92 -8.81 -11.81
CA GLU A 96 16.03 -9.36 -12.82
C GLU A 96 14.85 -10.14 -12.22
N ASN A 97 15.09 -10.94 -11.20
CA ASN A 97 14.12 -11.90 -10.68
C ASN A 97 13.49 -11.50 -9.32
N GLU A 98 14.15 -10.59 -8.56
CA GLU A 98 13.70 -10.21 -7.22
C GLU A 98 13.29 -8.73 -7.11
N THR A 99 13.17 -8.03 -8.26
CA THR A 99 12.81 -6.62 -8.29
C THR A 99 11.78 -6.34 -9.37
N ILE A 100 10.71 -5.66 -9.00
CA ILE A 100 9.70 -5.14 -9.92
C ILE A 100 9.39 -3.69 -9.57
N VAL A 101 9.18 -2.87 -10.60
CA VAL A 101 8.77 -1.46 -10.43
C VAL A 101 7.26 -1.37 -10.57
N THR A 102 6.64 -0.70 -9.60
CA THR A 102 5.18 -0.45 -9.57
C THR A 102 4.89 1.04 -9.47
N ILE A 103 3.68 1.45 -9.85
CA ILE A 103 3.22 2.84 -9.71
C ILE A 103 2.73 3.04 -8.27
N GLY A 104 3.71 3.17 -7.37
CA GLY A 104 3.53 3.27 -5.94
C GLY A 104 3.35 1.92 -5.24
N SER A 105 3.61 1.90 -3.93
CA SER A 105 3.54 0.71 -3.08
C SER A 105 2.14 0.10 -2.97
N LYS A 106 1.09 0.92 -3.10
CA LYS A 106 -0.30 0.43 -3.07
C LYS A 106 -0.58 -0.53 -4.22
N GLU A 107 -0.14 -0.20 -5.44
CA GLU A 107 -0.27 -1.08 -6.59
C GLU A 107 0.50 -2.39 -6.35
N GLY A 108 1.75 -2.29 -5.90
CA GLY A 108 2.59 -3.45 -5.61
C GLY A 108 1.94 -4.40 -4.60
N VAL A 109 1.48 -3.89 -3.46
CA VAL A 109 0.81 -4.70 -2.43
C VAL A 109 -0.49 -5.31 -2.96
N SER A 110 -1.29 -4.54 -3.71
CA SER A 110 -2.57 -5.03 -4.26
C SER A 110 -2.36 -6.16 -5.26
N HIS A 111 -1.45 -5.98 -6.20
CA HIS A 111 -1.14 -7.02 -7.20
C HIS A 111 -0.48 -8.25 -6.58
N LEU A 112 0.35 -8.07 -5.55
CA LEU A 112 0.93 -9.18 -4.80
C LEU A 112 -0.17 -10.02 -4.15
N MET A 113 -1.13 -9.41 -3.47
CA MET A 113 -2.26 -10.13 -2.85
C MET A 113 -3.10 -10.86 -3.90
N ILE A 114 -3.42 -10.21 -5.03
CA ILE A 114 -4.16 -10.85 -6.13
C ILE A 114 -3.40 -12.06 -6.69
N SER A 115 -2.08 -12.00 -6.77
CA SER A 115 -1.25 -13.10 -7.29
C SER A 115 -1.10 -14.26 -6.30
N MET A 116 -1.08 -13.96 -5.00
CA MET A 116 -0.81 -14.94 -3.95
C MET A 116 -2.05 -15.65 -3.42
N LEU A 117 -3.20 -14.96 -3.38
CA LEU A 117 -4.37 -15.43 -2.65
C LEU A 117 -5.37 -16.11 -3.58
N SER A 118 -5.92 -17.24 -3.11
CA SER A 118 -7.15 -17.82 -3.62
C SER A 118 -8.34 -17.35 -2.78
N PRO A 119 -9.57 -17.36 -3.33
CA PRO A 119 -10.76 -17.01 -2.56
C PRO A 119 -10.85 -17.78 -1.24
N GLY A 120 -10.96 -17.06 -0.13
CA GLY A 120 -11.06 -17.64 1.21
C GLY A 120 -9.73 -17.88 1.93
N ASP A 121 -8.59 -17.71 1.28
CA ASP A 121 -7.28 -17.72 1.96
C ASP A 121 -7.24 -16.66 3.07
N VAL A 122 -6.62 -16.97 4.20
CA VAL A 122 -6.54 -16.09 5.35
C VAL A 122 -5.21 -15.36 5.38
N VAL A 123 -5.26 -14.06 5.67
CA VAL A 123 -4.08 -13.22 5.88
C VAL A 123 -4.16 -12.57 7.26
N LEU A 124 -3.07 -12.62 8.02
CA LEU A 124 -2.91 -11.85 9.24
C LEU A 124 -2.63 -10.39 8.87
N VAL A 125 -3.45 -9.47 9.39
CA VAL A 125 -3.36 -8.03 9.11
C VAL A 125 -3.31 -7.29 10.44
N PRO A 126 -2.38 -6.33 10.62
CA PRO A 126 -2.35 -5.54 11.85
C PRO A 126 -3.64 -4.73 12.02
N ASP A 127 -4.06 -4.53 13.26
CA ASP A 127 -5.19 -3.68 13.62
C ASP A 127 -4.77 -2.77 14.79
N PRO A 128 -4.78 -1.44 14.58
CA PRO A 128 -5.09 -0.70 13.35
C PRO A 128 -4.06 -0.87 12.25
N CYS A 129 -4.45 -0.58 10.99
CA CYS A 129 -3.54 -0.64 9.84
C CYS A 129 -3.86 0.41 8.78
N TYR A 130 -2.89 0.66 7.92
CA TYR A 130 -3.12 1.48 6.73
C TYR A 130 -4.11 0.77 5.77
N PRO A 131 -5.10 1.48 5.20
CA PRO A 131 -6.20 0.85 4.46
C PRO A 131 -5.79 -0.15 3.39
N ILE A 132 -4.69 0.07 2.67
CA ILE A 132 -4.27 -0.86 1.60
C ILE A 132 -3.98 -2.27 2.12
N HIS A 133 -3.54 -2.42 3.38
CA HIS A 133 -3.26 -3.72 3.97
C HIS A 133 -4.53 -4.58 4.05
N SER A 134 -5.65 -3.99 4.44
CA SER A 134 -6.95 -4.66 4.51
C SER A 134 -7.61 -4.76 3.13
N PHE A 135 -7.65 -3.65 2.38
CA PHE A 135 -8.33 -3.60 1.09
C PHE A 135 -7.72 -4.54 0.06
N SER A 136 -6.38 -4.67 0.01
CA SER A 136 -5.73 -5.57 -0.93
C SER A 136 -6.12 -7.03 -0.73
N VAL A 137 -6.28 -7.46 0.54
CA VAL A 137 -6.72 -8.82 0.88
C VAL A 137 -8.17 -9.03 0.46
N LEU A 138 -9.06 -8.07 0.75
CA LEU A 138 -10.49 -8.16 0.39
C LEU A 138 -10.68 -8.15 -1.14
N ILE A 139 -9.98 -7.28 -1.86
CA ILE A 139 -10.03 -7.24 -3.34
C ILE A 139 -9.56 -8.56 -3.94
N ALA A 140 -8.54 -9.19 -3.35
CA ALA A 140 -8.08 -10.52 -3.74
C ALA A 140 -9.02 -11.67 -3.29
N ARG A 141 -10.19 -11.35 -2.69
CA ARG A 141 -11.16 -12.32 -2.13
C ARG A 141 -10.60 -13.17 -0.99
N GLY A 142 -9.52 -12.72 -0.34
CA GLY A 142 -9.01 -13.28 0.89
C GLY A 142 -9.85 -12.91 2.09
N ARG A 143 -9.58 -13.54 3.22
CA ARG A 143 -10.17 -13.22 4.52
C ARG A 143 -9.14 -12.60 5.43
N ILE A 144 -9.51 -11.50 6.08
CA ILE A 144 -8.67 -10.82 7.05
C ILE A 144 -8.82 -11.52 8.41
N LYS A 145 -7.68 -11.82 9.02
CA LYS A 145 -7.58 -12.11 10.45
C LYS A 145 -6.81 -10.99 11.11
N PRO A 146 -7.47 -10.12 11.89
CA PRO A 146 -6.78 -9.03 12.53
C PRO A 146 -5.95 -9.53 13.72
N PHE A 147 -4.82 -8.88 13.98
CA PHE A 147 -4.06 -9.01 15.22
C PHE A 147 -3.76 -7.63 15.80
N ASN A 148 -3.78 -7.50 17.11
CA ASN A 148 -3.48 -6.23 17.78
C ASN A 148 -1.99 -5.88 17.60
N ALA A 149 -1.73 -4.73 17.00
CA ALA A 149 -0.41 -4.20 16.67
C ALA A 149 -0.06 -2.90 17.43
N ILE A 150 -0.86 -2.53 18.45
CA ILE A 150 -0.66 -1.28 19.19
C ILE A 150 0.44 -1.43 20.25
N ASN A 151 0.56 -2.61 20.86
CA ASN A 151 1.49 -2.86 21.96
C ASN A 151 2.64 -3.75 21.48
N ASP A 152 3.85 -3.20 21.47
CA ASP A 152 5.06 -3.88 21.03
C ASP A 152 5.39 -5.10 21.90
N ASP A 153 5.14 -5.05 23.22
CA ASP A 153 5.44 -6.15 24.14
C ASP A 153 4.63 -7.43 23.85
N THR A 154 3.44 -7.27 23.25
CA THR A 154 2.55 -8.41 22.92
C THR A 154 2.47 -8.71 21.44
N LEU A 155 3.17 -7.96 20.59
CA LEU A 155 3.08 -8.05 19.13
C LEU A 155 3.38 -9.47 18.63
N ILE A 156 4.51 -10.02 19.04
CA ILE A 156 4.96 -11.37 18.61
C ILE A 156 3.98 -12.44 19.08
N ASP A 157 3.55 -12.37 20.34
CA ASP A 157 2.56 -13.30 20.90
C ASP A 157 1.24 -13.27 20.11
N ASN A 158 0.78 -12.08 19.71
CA ASN A 158 -0.45 -11.91 18.95
C ASN A 158 -0.30 -12.50 17.52
N ILE A 159 0.85 -12.33 16.89
CA ILE A 159 1.17 -12.94 15.61
C ILE A 159 1.20 -14.46 15.74
N GLU A 160 1.90 -15.01 16.74
CA GLU A 160 1.98 -16.45 16.96
C GLU A 160 0.60 -17.08 17.22
N LYS A 161 -0.22 -16.44 18.07
CA LYS A 161 -1.62 -16.86 18.30
C LYS A 161 -2.40 -16.87 17.00
N GLY A 162 -2.20 -15.88 16.14
CA GLY A 162 -2.82 -15.80 14.83
C GLY A 162 -2.50 -17.01 13.95
N PHE A 163 -1.24 -17.45 13.91
CA PHE A 163 -0.81 -18.60 13.12
C PHE A 163 -1.25 -19.97 13.67
N LYS A 164 -1.63 -20.02 14.94
CA LYS A 164 -2.16 -21.27 15.59
C LYS A 164 -3.64 -21.51 15.32
N THR A 165 -4.31 -20.67 14.52
CA THR A 165 -5.75 -20.80 14.22
C THR A 165 -6.02 -21.61 12.96
N SER A 166 -7.27 -22.10 12.83
CA SER A 166 -7.77 -22.75 11.61
C SER A 166 -8.84 -21.87 10.95
N PRO A 167 -8.77 -21.64 9.63
CA PRO A 167 -7.69 -22.05 8.73
C PRO A 167 -6.40 -21.32 9.02
N LYS A 168 -5.26 -21.97 8.75
CA LYS A 168 -3.94 -21.38 8.96
C LYS A 168 -3.74 -20.20 7.99
N PRO A 169 -3.28 -19.04 8.49
CA PRO A 169 -2.97 -17.91 7.63
C PRO A 169 -1.88 -18.22 6.60
N LYS A 170 -2.10 -17.80 5.37
CA LYS A 170 -1.17 -17.97 4.25
C LYS A 170 -0.09 -16.91 4.22
N ALA A 171 -0.42 -15.71 4.71
CA ALA A 171 0.50 -14.57 4.76
C ALA A 171 0.28 -13.73 6.01
N LEU A 172 1.29 -12.94 6.34
CA LEU A 172 1.30 -11.94 7.39
C LEU A 172 1.74 -10.61 6.77
N ILE A 173 0.99 -9.55 7.02
CA ILE A 173 1.40 -8.19 6.67
C ILE A 173 2.01 -7.53 7.91
N ILE A 174 3.22 -7.02 7.77
CA ILE A 174 3.92 -6.24 8.80
C ILE A 174 4.32 -4.90 8.19
N SER A 175 4.02 -3.81 8.88
CA SER A 175 4.37 -2.46 8.46
C SER A 175 4.74 -1.63 9.69
N PHE A 176 6.04 -1.44 9.89
CA PHE A 176 6.60 -0.66 10.98
C PHE A 176 7.74 0.23 10.49
N PRO A 177 7.83 1.49 10.95
CA PRO A 177 6.79 2.15 11.74
C PRO A 177 5.45 2.20 10.99
N SER A 178 4.33 2.18 11.76
CA SER A 178 2.99 2.25 11.17
C SER A 178 2.76 3.59 10.49
N ASN A 179 2.00 3.56 9.43
CA ASN A 179 1.61 4.77 8.69
C ASN A 179 0.67 5.66 9.50
#